data_8e76c672167d7db57540ad08d59f3aef
#
_entry.id   8e76c672167d7db57540ad08d59f3aef
#
_cell.length_a   1.000
_cell.length_b   1.000
_cell.length_c   1.000
_cell.angle_alpha   90.00
_cell.angle_beta   90.00
_cell.angle_gamma   90.00
#
_symmetry.space_group_name_H-M   'P 1'
#
loop_
_entity.id
_entity.type
_entity.pdbx_description
1 polymer ?
#
loop_
_entity_poly.entity_id
_entity_poly.type
_entity_poly.pdbx_seq_one_letter_code
_entity_poly.pdbx_strand_id
1 'polypeptide(L)'
;MKLFQNQLMTQNKNILKGKNCFITGATGGLGKSLASELALTECNLFLTSTNKKKLEELKKNLYILNSNIIIYSDVCDLRKPNDIKKIIKKFRNTIGICDILINCAGTLSIKLLSKSLVDDFDSCFDINVRAPFLFSKEFSNDMKKKKWGRIVNIGSSSSYEGFYETSIYSASKHAILGFSRSIQKELITYGIRTYCFSPGSIKTTMGKQIKGQNYSTFINPKEIAEIILTSIKLDKEMITPEIRLDRVDRI
;
A
#
# COMPACT_ATOMS: atom_id res chain seq x y z
N MET A 1 -10.27 -40.51 -0.83
CA MET A 1 -9.98 -39.50 0.21
C MET A 1 -8.53 -39.01 0.19
N LYS A 2 -7.49 -39.86 0.22
CA LYS A 2 -6.07 -39.41 0.16
C LYS A 2 -5.69 -38.65 -1.13
N LEU A 3 -6.22 -39.00 -2.30
CA LEU A 3 -5.99 -38.27 -3.55
C LEU A 3 -6.62 -36.85 -3.54
N PHE A 4 -7.78 -36.69 -2.93
CA PHE A 4 -8.43 -35.37 -2.75
C PHE A 4 -7.68 -34.50 -1.74
N GLN A 5 -7.17 -35.09 -0.65
CA GLN A 5 -6.33 -34.36 0.31
C GLN A 5 -4.98 -33.96 -0.31
N ASN A 6 -4.35 -34.81 -1.13
CA ASN A 6 -3.13 -34.43 -1.84
C ASN A 6 -3.35 -33.35 -2.90
N GLN A 7 -4.50 -33.32 -3.59
CA GLN A 7 -4.83 -32.25 -4.53
C GLN A 7 -5.12 -30.91 -3.82
N LEU A 8 -5.70 -30.92 -2.62
CA LEU A 8 -5.87 -29.72 -1.80
C LEU A 8 -4.55 -29.20 -1.19
N MET A 9 -3.62 -30.11 -0.86
CA MET A 9 -2.29 -29.74 -0.35
C MET A 9 -1.34 -29.21 -1.44
N THR A 10 -1.51 -29.58 -2.72
CA THR A 10 -0.69 -29.08 -3.82
C THR A 10 -1.11 -27.69 -4.33
N GLN A 11 -2.21 -27.11 -3.87
CA GLN A 11 -2.71 -25.81 -4.35
C GLN A 11 -2.30 -24.59 -3.50
N ASN A 12 -1.60 -24.76 -2.39
CA ASN A 12 -1.10 -23.61 -1.59
C ASN A 12 0.36 -23.29 -1.87
N LYS A 13 0.73 -23.21 -3.14
CA LYS A 13 2.02 -22.64 -3.52
C LYS A 13 2.04 -21.18 -3.07
N ASN A 14 2.95 -20.82 -2.15
CA ASN A 14 3.12 -19.43 -1.74
C ASN A 14 3.63 -18.61 -2.93
N ILE A 15 2.70 -18.06 -3.73
CA ILE A 15 3.01 -17.30 -4.95
C ILE A 15 3.81 -16.03 -4.69
N LEU A 16 3.88 -15.59 -3.44
CA LEU A 16 4.60 -14.39 -3.03
C LEU A 16 6.04 -14.68 -2.61
N LYS A 17 6.41 -15.96 -2.40
CA LYS A 17 7.78 -16.35 -2.04
C LYS A 17 8.79 -15.88 -3.08
N GLY A 18 9.82 -15.17 -2.62
CA GLY A 18 10.89 -14.63 -3.45
C GLY A 18 10.47 -13.45 -4.34
N LYS A 19 9.21 -12.97 -4.26
CA LYS A 19 8.78 -11.77 -4.96
C LYS A 19 9.39 -10.52 -4.31
N ASN A 20 9.67 -9.52 -5.13
CA ASN A 20 10.26 -8.26 -4.69
C ASN A 20 9.17 -7.21 -4.49
N CYS A 21 8.99 -6.78 -3.25
CA CYS A 21 7.95 -5.82 -2.87
C CYS A 21 8.54 -4.47 -2.48
N PHE A 22 7.99 -3.40 -3.06
CA PHE A 22 8.30 -2.01 -2.68
C PHE A 22 7.13 -1.42 -1.89
N ILE A 23 7.41 -0.89 -0.68
CA ILE A 23 6.37 -0.34 0.22
C ILE A 23 6.71 1.11 0.55
N THR A 24 5.82 2.04 0.20
CA THR A 24 5.89 3.43 0.68
C THR A 24 5.18 3.58 2.02
N GLY A 25 5.65 4.52 2.86
CA GLY A 25 5.05 4.73 4.19
C GLY A 25 5.20 3.55 5.13
N ALA A 26 6.24 2.74 4.95
CA ALA A 26 6.45 1.47 5.66
C ALA A 26 6.51 1.60 7.18
N THR A 27 6.86 2.77 7.73
CA THR A 27 6.92 3.01 9.18
C THR A 27 5.60 3.47 9.80
N GLY A 28 4.56 3.70 8.99
CA GLY A 28 3.19 3.97 9.45
C GLY A 28 2.51 2.72 10.02
N GLY A 29 1.38 2.89 10.73
CA GLY A 29 0.70 1.75 11.35
C GLY A 29 0.33 0.64 10.36
N LEU A 30 -0.32 0.99 9.24
CA LEU A 30 -0.67 0.02 8.20
C LEU A 30 0.58 -0.49 7.47
N GLY A 31 1.55 0.39 7.16
CA GLY A 31 2.78 0.01 6.46
C GLY A 31 3.61 -1.02 7.24
N LYS A 32 3.70 -0.88 8.57
CA LYS A 32 4.35 -1.87 9.46
C LYS A 32 3.64 -3.22 9.40
N SER A 33 2.31 -3.24 9.51
CA SER A 33 1.53 -4.47 9.44
C SER A 33 1.71 -5.17 8.09
N LEU A 34 1.65 -4.42 6.98
CA LEU A 34 1.89 -4.95 5.64
C LEU A 34 3.30 -5.54 5.48
N ALA A 35 4.33 -4.82 5.97
CA ALA A 35 5.70 -5.31 5.92
C ALA A 35 5.89 -6.61 6.72
N SER A 36 5.26 -6.71 7.91
CA SER A 36 5.32 -7.90 8.75
C SER A 36 4.65 -9.11 8.10
N GLU A 37 3.43 -8.93 7.59
CA GLU A 37 2.69 -10.00 6.93
C GLU A 37 3.40 -10.47 5.64
N LEU A 38 3.97 -9.55 4.84
CA LEU A 38 4.74 -9.90 3.65
C LEU A 38 6.05 -10.63 3.99
N ALA A 39 6.74 -10.26 5.07
CA ALA A 39 7.92 -10.97 5.53
C ALA A 39 7.63 -12.45 5.85
N LEU A 40 6.47 -12.73 6.46
CA LEU A 40 6.02 -14.10 6.74
C LEU A 40 5.70 -14.90 5.45
N THR A 41 5.44 -14.23 4.33
CA THR A 41 5.27 -14.88 3.03
C THR A 41 6.56 -15.06 2.24
N GLU A 42 7.69 -14.84 2.84
CA GLU A 42 9.02 -14.93 2.21
C GLU A 42 9.20 -13.96 1.00
N CYS A 43 8.52 -12.79 1.02
CA CYS A 43 8.79 -11.69 0.10
C CYS A 43 10.06 -10.95 0.47
N ASN A 44 10.86 -10.57 -0.52
CA ASN A 44 11.90 -9.57 -0.36
C ASN A 44 11.28 -8.18 -0.24
N LEU A 45 11.80 -7.33 0.63
CA LEU A 45 11.19 -6.04 0.97
C LEU A 45 12.12 -4.87 0.72
N PHE A 46 11.62 -3.84 0.05
CA PHE A 46 12.21 -2.52 0.05
C PHE A 46 11.25 -1.54 0.73
N LEU A 47 11.70 -0.96 1.84
CA LEU A 47 10.89 -0.15 2.72
C LEU A 47 11.30 1.32 2.59
N THR A 48 10.33 2.21 2.36
CA THR A 48 10.63 3.63 2.37
C THR A 48 9.68 4.45 3.25
N SER A 49 10.24 5.46 3.90
CA SER A 49 9.55 6.49 4.66
C SER A 49 10.45 7.72 4.80
N THR A 50 9.99 8.75 5.52
CA THR A 50 10.81 9.94 5.81
C THR A 50 11.68 9.81 7.06
N ASN A 51 11.51 8.75 7.88
CA ASN A 51 12.20 8.59 9.17
C ASN A 51 13.17 7.39 9.14
N LYS A 52 14.47 7.71 9.04
CA LYS A 52 15.55 6.72 8.97
C LYS A 52 15.59 5.81 10.21
N LYS A 53 15.49 6.39 11.42
CA LYS A 53 15.55 5.61 12.68
C LYS A 53 14.44 4.57 12.76
N LYS A 54 13.19 4.95 12.42
CA LYS A 54 12.05 4.03 12.39
C LYS A 54 12.17 2.97 11.30
N LEU A 55 12.83 3.26 10.17
CA LEU A 55 13.11 2.27 9.12
C LEU A 55 14.09 1.20 9.61
N GLU A 56 15.18 1.61 10.25
CA GLU A 56 16.17 0.68 10.79
C GLU A 56 15.60 -0.20 11.92
N GLU A 57 14.77 0.37 12.78
CA GLU A 57 14.05 -0.37 13.82
C GLU A 57 13.08 -1.41 13.19
N LEU A 58 12.30 -1.00 12.21
CA LEU A 58 11.39 -1.91 11.49
C LEU A 58 12.16 -3.03 10.81
N LYS A 59 13.25 -2.73 10.12
CA LYS A 59 14.11 -3.70 9.46
C LYS A 59 14.64 -4.76 10.43
N LYS A 60 15.11 -4.33 11.62
CA LYS A 60 15.56 -5.27 12.68
C LYS A 60 14.43 -6.21 13.11
N ASN A 61 13.23 -5.66 13.35
CA ASN A 61 12.08 -6.46 13.77
C ASN A 61 11.65 -7.47 12.69
N LEU A 62 11.72 -7.08 11.41
CA LEU A 62 11.38 -7.98 10.30
C LEU A 62 12.40 -9.11 10.14
N TYR A 63 13.70 -8.88 10.38
CA TYR A 63 14.71 -9.95 10.39
C TYR A 63 14.50 -10.95 11.51
N ILE A 64 13.95 -10.52 12.67
CA ILE A 64 13.54 -11.43 13.74
C ILE A 64 12.38 -12.33 13.30
N LEU A 65 11.44 -11.77 12.53
CA LEU A 65 10.30 -12.54 12.00
C LEU A 65 10.72 -13.54 10.92
N ASN A 66 11.62 -13.13 10.03
CA ASN A 66 12.13 -13.98 8.95
C ASN A 66 13.49 -13.49 8.48
N SER A 67 14.54 -14.25 8.80
CA SER A 67 15.92 -13.96 8.40
C SER A 67 16.27 -14.38 6.97
N ASN A 68 15.39 -15.12 6.28
CA ASN A 68 15.67 -15.70 4.96
C ASN A 68 15.30 -14.79 3.79
N ILE A 69 14.81 -13.57 4.07
CA ILE A 69 14.42 -12.62 3.05
C ILE A 69 15.40 -11.45 2.94
N ILE A 70 15.47 -10.86 1.78
CA ILE A 70 16.26 -9.65 1.55
C ILE A 70 15.43 -8.45 2.00
N ILE A 71 15.98 -7.61 2.90
CA ILE A 71 15.33 -6.38 3.34
C ILE A 71 16.26 -5.21 3.14
N TYR A 72 15.85 -4.26 2.28
CA TYR A 72 16.47 -2.96 2.14
C TYR A 72 15.53 -1.86 2.62
N SER A 73 16.11 -0.75 3.04
CA SER A 73 15.34 0.44 3.42
C SER A 73 16.09 1.72 3.08
N ASP A 74 15.36 2.76 2.69
CA ASP A 74 15.92 4.10 2.56
C ASP A 74 14.86 5.18 2.70
N VAL A 75 15.32 6.41 3.02
CA VAL A 75 14.44 7.57 3.15
C VAL A 75 14.07 8.14 1.79
N CYS A 76 12.82 8.61 1.69
CA CYS A 76 12.32 9.29 0.50
C CYS A 76 11.28 10.33 0.89
N ASP A 77 11.46 11.58 0.46
CA ASP A 77 10.42 12.60 0.50
C ASP A 77 9.56 12.49 -0.77
N LEU A 78 8.36 11.96 -0.62
CA LEU A 78 7.44 11.71 -1.73
C LEU A 78 6.90 12.98 -2.41
N ARG A 79 7.13 14.16 -1.81
CA ARG A 79 6.82 15.45 -2.44
C ARG A 79 7.84 15.82 -3.51
N LYS A 80 8.99 15.15 -3.53
CA LYS A 80 10.13 15.45 -4.42
C LYS A 80 10.27 14.40 -5.52
N PRO A 81 9.88 14.69 -6.78
CA PRO A 81 10.02 13.74 -7.89
C PRO A 81 11.45 13.20 -8.08
N ASN A 82 12.46 14.02 -7.79
CA ASN A 82 13.86 13.59 -7.90
C ASN A 82 14.23 12.54 -6.83
N ASP A 83 13.69 12.64 -5.62
CA ASP A 83 13.92 11.63 -4.57
C ASP A 83 13.22 10.32 -4.95
N ILE A 84 12.02 10.40 -5.55
CA ILE A 84 11.31 9.23 -6.09
C ILE A 84 12.15 8.55 -7.18
N LYS A 85 12.72 9.30 -8.13
CA LYS A 85 13.61 8.74 -9.17
C LYS A 85 14.84 8.06 -8.57
N LYS A 86 15.48 8.68 -7.57
CA LYS A 86 16.65 8.12 -6.87
C LYS A 86 16.31 6.82 -6.15
N ILE A 87 15.19 6.77 -5.42
CA ILE A 87 14.81 5.59 -4.67
C ILE A 87 14.42 4.41 -5.57
N ILE A 88 13.77 4.66 -6.71
CA ILE A 88 13.47 3.65 -7.74
C ILE A 88 14.78 3.06 -8.31
N LYS A 89 15.75 3.91 -8.66
CA LYS A 89 17.06 3.46 -9.12
C LYS A 89 17.77 2.61 -8.06
N LYS A 90 17.72 3.04 -6.79
CA LYS A 90 18.31 2.29 -5.68
C LYS A 90 17.63 0.93 -5.50
N PHE A 91 16.30 0.87 -5.55
CA PHE A 91 15.55 -0.39 -5.52
C PHE A 91 16.03 -1.36 -6.59
N ARG A 92 16.10 -0.90 -7.86
CA ARG A 92 16.54 -1.75 -8.99
C ARG A 92 17.97 -2.26 -8.80
N ASN A 93 18.86 -1.46 -8.21
CA ASN A 93 20.26 -1.83 -7.98
C ASN A 93 20.44 -2.78 -6.79
N THR A 94 19.48 -2.86 -5.85
CA THR A 94 19.62 -3.64 -4.61
C THR A 94 18.78 -4.91 -4.59
N ILE A 95 17.53 -4.83 -5.06
CA ILE A 95 16.59 -5.96 -5.07
C ILE A 95 16.27 -6.40 -6.50
N GLY A 96 16.34 -5.51 -7.48
CA GLY A 96 16.10 -5.82 -8.88
C GLY A 96 14.72 -5.39 -9.37
N ILE A 97 13.98 -6.28 -10.00
CA ILE A 97 12.68 -5.98 -10.64
C ILE A 97 11.56 -5.99 -9.60
N CYS A 98 10.69 -4.99 -9.64
CA CYS A 98 9.53 -4.90 -8.76
C CYS A 98 8.42 -5.86 -9.23
N ASP A 99 8.00 -6.74 -8.33
CA ASP A 99 6.84 -7.62 -8.54
C ASP A 99 5.59 -7.05 -7.86
N ILE A 100 5.74 -6.42 -6.70
CA ILE A 100 4.65 -5.91 -5.89
C ILE A 100 4.96 -4.47 -5.47
N LEU A 101 4.07 -3.55 -5.82
CA LEU A 101 4.11 -2.16 -5.36
C LEU A 101 2.98 -1.91 -4.38
N ILE A 102 3.30 -1.41 -3.18
CA ILE A 102 2.30 -0.98 -2.19
C ILE A 102 2.47 0.51 -1.93
N ASN A 103 1.59 1.31 -2.48
CA ASN A 103 1.45 2.74 -2.23
C ASN A 103 0.66 2.94 -0.93
N CYS A 104 1.34 2.79 0.22
CA CYS A 104 0.74 2.89 1.55
C CYS A 104 1.01 4.25 2.22
N ALA A 105 1.95 5.04 1.73
CA ALA A 105 2.15 6.40 2.22
C ALA A 105 0.92 7.27 1.96
N GLY A 106 0.60 8.10 2.92
CA GLY A 106 -0.49 9.07 2.79
C GLY A 106 -0.34 10.18 3.81
N THR A 107 -0.98 11.29 3.55
CA THR A 107 -1.14 12.39 4.50
C THR A 107 -2.61 12.78 4.58
N LEU A 108 -3.02 13.25 5.75
CA LEU A 108 -4.39 13.70 6.05
C LEU A 108 -4.36 15.21 6.30
N SER A 109 -5.19 15.95 5.59
CA SER A 109 -5.45 17.37 5.83
C SER A 109 -6.85 17.54 6.41
N ILE A 110 -6.95 18.05 7.62
CA ILE A 110 -8.21 18.37 8.31
C ILE A 110 -8.20 19.88 8.57
N LYS A 111 -8.85 20.63 7.68
CA LYS A 111 -8.96 22.08 7.73
C LYS A 111 -10.23 22.56 7.04
N LEU A 112 -10.86 23.60 7.54
CA LEU A 112 -11.90 24.34 6.81
C LEU A 112 -11.36 24.82 5.47
N LEU A 113 -12.16 24.81 4.41
CA LEU A 113 -11.76 25.28 3.08
C LEU A 113 -11.17 26.70 3.14
N SER A 114 -11.79 27.60 3.89
CA SER A 114 -11.33 28.97 4.09
C SER A 114 -9.99 29.13 4.84
N LYS A 115 -9.51 28.06 5.50
CA LYS A 115 -8.24 28.00 6.23
C LYS A 115 -7.18 27.16 5.52
N SER A 116 -7.53 26.51 4.43
CA SER A 116 -6.62 25.68 3.65
C SER A 116 -5.69 26.55 2.81
N LEU A 117 -4.42 26.16 2.79
CA LEU A 117 -3.38 26.83 2.00
C LEU A 117 -3.11 26.01 0.71
N VAL A 118 -2.53 26.66 -0.29
CA VAL A 118 -2.07 25.98 -1.52
C VAL A 118 -1.06 24.88 -1.18
N ASP A 119 -0.15 25.14 -0.24
CA ASP A 119 0.83 24.16 0.22
C ASP A 119 0.19 22.91 0.85
N ASP A 120 -0.97 23.05 1.53
CA ASP A 120 -1.73 21.89 2.04
C ASP A 120 -2.25 21.05 0.89
N PHE A 121 -2.75 21.68 -0.18
CA PHE A 121 -3.23 21.01 -1.38
C PHE A 121 -2.06 20.31 -2.09
N ASP A 122 -1.00 21.03 -2.39
CA ASP A 122 0.16 20.49 -3.12
C ASP A 122 0.79 19.31 -2.36
N SER A 123 1.04 19.47 -1.05
CA SER A 123 1.60 18.39 -0.24
C SER A 123 0.70 17.15 -0.19
N CYS A 124 -0.62 17.35 -0.10
CA CYS A 124 -1.58 16.25 -0.07
C CYS A 124 -1.62 15.50 -1.42
N PHE A 125 -1.70 16.23 -2.53
CA PHE A 125 -1.72 15.63 -3.86
C PHE A 125 -0.37 15.01 -4.25
N ASP A 126 0.73 15.60 -3.84
CA ASP A 126 2.07 15.05 -4.06
C ASP A 126 2.22 13.66 -3.45
N ILE A 127 1.79 13.51 -2.20
CA ILE A 127 1.95 12.26 -1.46
C ILE A 127 0.86 11.25 -1.84
N ASN A 128 -0.42 11.67 -1.90
CA ASN A 128 -1.55 10.76 -2.05
C ASN A 128 -1.83 10.38 -3.51
N VAL A 129 -1.37 11.17 -4.50
CA VAL A 129 -1.70 11.00 -5.92
C VAL A 129 -0.46 10.95 -6.79
N ARG A 130 0.39 12.00 -6.80
CA ARG A 130 1.54 12.09 -7.69
C ARG A 130 2.57 11.00 -7.44
N ALA A 131 2.91 10.73 -6.18
CA ALA A 131 3.87 9.67 -5.85
C ALA A 131 3.37 8.28 -6.27
N PRO A 132 2.14 7.82 -5.94
CA PRO A 132 1.57 6.59 -6.48
C PRO A 132 1.59 6.51 -8.00
N PHE A 133 1.27 7.60 -8.71
CA PHE A 133 1.35 7.67 -10.16
C PHE A 133 2.78 7.40 -10.64
N LEU A 134 3.80 8.08 -10.08
CA LEU A 134 5.19 7.94 -10.51
C LEU A 134 5.72 6.53 -10.26
N PHE A 135 5.47 5.94 -9.09
CA PHE A 135 5.86 4.56 -8.79
C PHE A 135 5.14 3.56 -9.69
N SER A 136 3.84 3.70 -9.89
CA SER A 136 3.05 2.80 -10.73
C SER A 136 3.52 2.86 -12.19
N LYS A 137 3.78 4.06 -12.74
CA LYS A 137 4.32 4.26 -14.08
C LYS A 137 5.65 3.54 -14.27
N GLU A 138 6.58 3.71 -13.33
CA GLU A 138 7.92 3.14 -13.43
C GLU A 138 7.94 1.62 -13.25
N PHE A 139 7.27 1.11 -12.20
CA PHE A 139 7.30 -0.31 -11.88
C PHE A 139 6.39 -1.16 -12.78
N SER A 140 5.31 -0.59 -13.35
CA SER A 140 4.50 -1.33 -14.32
C SER A 140 5.31 -1.74 -15.56
N ASN A 141 6.32 -0.97 -15.96
CA ASN A 141 7.21 -1.36 -17.06
C ASN A 141 8.02 -2.63 -16.73
N ASP A 142 8.45 -2.78 -15.49
CA ASP A 142 9.16 -3.96 -15.02
C ASP A 142 8.20 -5.16 -14.95
N MET A 143 6.98 -4.96 -14.44
CA MET A 143 5.92 -5.97 -14.34
C MET A 143 5.44 -6.44 -15.72
N LYS A 144 5.32 -5.54 -16.71
CA LYS A 144 4.95 -5.89 -18.10
C LYS A 144 5.91 -6.89 -18.71
N LYS A 145 7.22 -6.74 -18.48
CA LYS A 145 8.25 -7.68 -18.98
C LYS A 145 8.09 -9.07 -18.38
N LYS A 146 7.67 -9.17 -17.12
CA LYS A 146 7.43 -10.44 -16.43
C LYS A 146 6.04 -11.02 -16.70
N LYS A 147 5.13 -10.26 -17.32
CA LYS A 147 3.71 -10.57 -17.47
C LYS A 147 3.05 -10.95 -16.12
N TRP A 148 3.52 -10.33 -15.06
CA TRP A 148 3.04 -10.52 -13.70
C TRP A 148 3.34 -9.28 -12.84
N GLY A 149 2.37 -8.85 -12.05
CA GLY A 149 2.55 -7.74 -11.13
C GLY A 149 1.35 -7.51 -10.23
N ARG A 150 1.61 -6.85 -9.10
CA ARG A 150 0.58 -6.39 -8.15
C ARG A 150 0.84 -4.94 -7.78
N ILE A 151 -0.15 -4.08 -8.02
CA ILE A 151 -0.12 -2.67 -7.61
C ILE A 151 -1.24 -2.47 -6.60
N VAL A 152 -0.90 -2.07 -5.38
CA VAL A 152 -1.84 -1.80 -4.30
C VAL A 152 -1.80 -0.32 -3.98
N ASN A 153 -2.93 0.35 -4.10
CA ASN A 153 -3.14 1.72 -3.66
C ASN A 153 -4.04 1.74 -2.43
N ILE A 154 -3.67 2.56 -1.43
CA ILE A 154 -4.50 2.73 -0.23
C ILE A 154 -5.38 3.96 -0.40
N GLY A 155 -6.66 3.71 -0.63
CA GLY A 155 -7.75 4.69 -0.63
C GLY A 155 -8.17 5.11 0.78
N SER A 156 -9.46 5.33 0.94
CA SER A 156 -10.12 5.68 2.21
C SER A 156 -11.64 5.59 2.00
N SER A 157 -12.45 5.57 3.08
CA SER A 157 -13.88 5.93 2.98
C SER A 157 -14.06 7.28 2.27
N SER A 158 -13.12 8.22 2.45
CA SER A 158 -13.05 9.49 1.71
C SER A 158 -12.82 9.35 0.21
N SER A 159 -12.66 8.15 -0.34
CA SER A 159 -12.65 7.90 -1.79
C SER A 159 -14.05 7.87 -2.41
N TYR A 160 -15.09 7.80 -1.57
CA TYR A 160 -16.50 7.70 -1.98
C TYR A 160 -17.36 8.84 -1.44
N GLU A 161 -16.92 9.45 -0.34
CA GLU A 161 -17.69 10.45 0.40
C GLU A 161 -16.81 11.62 0.78
N GLY A 162 -17.40 12.82 0.90
CA GLY A 162 -16.77 13.99 1.50
C GLY A 162 -17.09 14.04 2.98
N PHE A 163 -16.12 14.45 3.80
CA PHE A 163 -16.32 14.71 5.23
C PHE A 163 -15.98 16.16 5.57
N TYR A 164 -16.57 16.63 6.66
CA TYR A 164 -16.31 17.99 7.16
C TYR A 164 -14.81 18.23 7.35
N GLU A 165 -14.32 19.39 6.94
CA GLU A 165 -12.91 19.80 7.02
C GLU A 165 -11.92 18.92 6.20
N THR A 166 -12.38 18.05 5.30
CA THR A 166 -11.47 17.14 4.57
C THR A 166 -11.49 17.35 3.05
N SER A 167 -11.87 18.53 2.58
CA SER A 167 -12.05 18.78 1.13
C SER A 167 -10.84 18.36 0.28
N ILE A 168 -9.62 18.78 0.65
CA ILE A 168 -8.37 18.44 -0.05
C ILE A 168 -8.09 16.93 0.04
N TYR A 169 -8.22 16.37 1.24
CA TYR A 169 -7.98 14.94 1.47
C TYR A 169 -8.96 14.08 0.69
N SER A 170 -10.27 14.38 0.79
CA SER A 170 -11.30 13.64 0.05
C SER A 170 -11.09 13.75 -1.46
N ALA A 171 -10.76 14.92 -2.00
CA ALA A 171 -10.40 15.08 -3.41
C ALA A 171 -9.23 14.18 -3.82
N SER A 172 -8.16 14.13 -3.01
CA SER A 172 -6.99 13.29 -3.27
C SER A 172 -7.34 11.79 -3.24
N LYS A 173 -8.26 11.38 -2.34
CA LYS A 173 -8.68 9.97 -2.22
C LYS A 173 -9.67 9.54 -3.31
N HIS A 174 -10.51 10.44 -3.80
CA HIS A 174 -11.27 10.21 -5.04
C HIS A 174 -10.35 10.07 -6.25
N ALA A 175 -9.32 10.93 -6.35
CA ALA A 175 -8.34 10.89 -7.43
C ALA A 175 -7.59 9.55 -7.48
N ILE A 176 -7.09 9.02 -6.34
CA ILE A 176 -6.37 7.74 -6.32
C ILE A 176 -7.28 6.56 -6.64
N LEU A 177 -8.57 6.61 -6.27
CA LEU A 177 -9.55 5.59 -6.66
C LEU A 177 -9.77 5.59 -8.18
N GLY A 178 -10.03 6.77 -8.77
CA GLY A 178 -10.20 6.91 -10.23
C GLY A 178 -8.96 6.46 -11.00
N PHE A 179 -7.78 6.84 -10.53
CA PHE A 179 -6.50 6.38 -11.08
C PHE A 179 -6.38 4.84 -11.03
N SER A 180 -6.68 4.23 -9.88
CA SER A 180 -6.59 2.78 -9.70
C SER A 180 -7.52 2.02 -10.64
N ARG A 181 -8.76 2.49 -10.80
CA ARG A 181 -9.75 1.93 -11.72
C ARG A 181 -9.27 1.97 -13.17
N SER A 182 -8.66 3.08 -13.58
CA SER A 182 -8.17 3.27 -14.94
C SER A 182 -6.98 2.34 -15.24
N ILE A 183 -5.94 2.36 -14.39
CA ILE A 183 -4.75 1.53 -14.63
C ILE A 183 -5.03 0.03 -14.46
N GLN A 184 -6.05 -0.37 -13.71
CA GLN A 184 -6.48 -1.77 -13.65
C GLN A 184 -6.95 -2.26 -15.02
N LYS A 185 -7.76 -1.47 -15.74
CA LYS A 185 -8.21 -1.82 -17.09
C LYS A 185 -7.07 -1.83 -18.10
N GLU A 186 -6.14 -0.89 -17.96
CA GLU A 186 -5.00 -0.76 -18.85
C GLU A 186 -3.97 -1.88 -18.67
N LEU A 187 -3.72 -2.32 -17.43
CA LEU A 187 -2.61 -3.21 -17.11
C LEU A 187 -2.98 -4.69 -17.01
N ILE A 188 -4.26 -5.02 -16.90
CA ILE A 188 -4.72 -6.42 -16.73
C ILE A 188 -4.28 -7.34 -17.87
N THR A 189 -4.24 -6.83 -19.11
CA THR A 189 -3.82 -7.59 -20.30
C THR A 189 -2.33 -8.00 -20.25
N TYR A 190 -1.55 -7.34 -19.37
CA TYR A 190 -0.15 -7.71 -19.12
C TYR A 190 0.03 -8.59 -17.88
N GLY A 191 -1.05 -9.17 -17.32
CA GLY A 191 -0.99 -9.96 -16.10
C GLY A 191 -0.74 -9.15 -14.83
N ILE A 192 -0.91 -7.82 -14.89
CA ILE A 192 -0.74 -6.93 -13.74
C ILE A 192 -2.10 -6.63 -13.15
N ARG A 193 -2.25 -6.88 -11.85
CA ARG A 193 -3.48 -6.62 -11.10
C ARG A 193 -3.31 -5.40 -10.23
N THR A 194 -4.20 -4.43 -10.39
CA THR A 194 -4.23 -3.22 -9.57
C THR A 194 -5.41 -3.28 -8.60
N TYR A 195 -5.15 -2.87 -7.38
CA TYR A 195 -6.12 -2.87 -6.29
C TYR A 195 -6.20 -1.48 -5.65
N CYS A 196 -7.40 -1.10 -5.24
CA CYS A 196 -7.63 0.04 -4.35
C CYS A 196 -8.35 -0.46 -3.10
N PHE A 197 -7.66 -0.44 -1.96
CA PHE A 197 -8.26 -0.74 -0.66
C PHE A 197 -8.63 0.56 0.02
N SER A 198 -9.90 0.72 0.34
CA SER A 198 -10.47 1.95 0.87
C SER A 198 -11.00 1.74 2.30
N PRO A 199 -10.12 1.74 3.32
CA PRO A 199 -10.51 1.55 4.69
C PRO A 199 -11.19 2.80 5.27
N GLY A 200 -12.08 2.58 6.24
CA GLY A 200 -12.52 3.58 7.21
C GLY A 200 -11.39 3.97 8.16
N SER A 201 -11.74 4.47 9.35
CA SER A 201 -10.74 4.92 10.34
C SER A 201 -9.90 3.75 10.88
N ILE A 202 -8.58 3.88 10.84
CA ILE A 202 -7.61 2.84 11.23
C ILE A 202 -6.92 3.23 12.54
N LYS A 203 -6.64 2.26 13.42
CA LYS A 203 -5.85 2.42 14.66
C LYS A 203 -4.38 2.75 14.35
N THR A 204 -4.12 3.99 13.97
CA THR A 204 -2.79 4.51 13.63
C THR A 204 -2.57 5.90 14.23
N THR A 205 -1.34 6.40 14.18
CA THR A 205 -1.05 7.79 14.58
C THR A 205 -1.85 8.80 13.73
N MET A 206 -2.06 8.53 12.45
CA MET A 206 -2.91 9.35 11.57
C MET A 206 -4.38 9.29 12.03
N GLY A 207 -4.89 8.12 12.36
CA GLY A 207 -6.26 7.94 12.84
C GLY A 207 -6.54 8.71 14.13
N LYS A 208 -5.55 8.88 15.02
CA LYS A 208 -5.70 9.69 16.26
C LYS A 208 -6.02 11.17 15.99
N GLN A 209 -5.77 11.68 14.78
CA GLN A 209 -6.08 13.07 14.43
C GLN A 209 -7.57 13.30 14.16
N ILE A 210 -8.36 12.21 13.95
CA ILE A 210 -9.79 12.29 13.66
C ILE A 210 -10.53 12.54 14.96
N LYS A 211 -11.12 13.75 15.09
CA LYS A 211 -11.89 14.16 16.27
C LYS A 211 -13.32 13.62 16.18
N GLY A 212 -13.98 13.52 17.34
CA GLY A 212 -15.40 13.14 17.40
C GLY A 212 -15.70 11.67 17.12
N GLN A 213 -14.69 10.82 16.96
CA GLN A 213 -14.85 9.38 16.80
C GLN A 213 -14.16 8.60 17.90
N ASN A 214 -14.75 7.47 18.30
CA ASN A 214 -14.16 6.58 19.30
C ASN A 214 -13.01 5.77 18.70
N TYR A 215 -11.77 6.13 19.05
CA TYR A 215 -10.57 5.46 18.56
C TYR A 215 -10.53 3.94 18.88
N SER A 216 -11.20 3.49 19.93
CA SER A 216 -11.23 2.05 20.31
C SER A 216 -11.92 1.19 19.25
N THR A 217 -12.86 1.77 18.48
CA THR A 217 -13.61 1.10 17.42
C THR A 217 -12.94 1.14 16.04
N PHE A 218 -11.79 1.79 15.92
CA PHE A 218 -11.08 1.89 14.65
C PHE A 218 -10.56 0.51 14.21
N ILE A 219 -10.47 0.31 12.89
CA ILE A 219 -10.02 -0.95 12.31
C ILE A 219 -8.57 -1.22 12.70
N ASN A 220 -8.27 -2.46 13.10
CA ASN A 220 -6.91 -2.88 13.36
C ASN A 220 -6.12 -2.92 12.03
N PRO A 221 -4.96 -2.25 11.91
CA PRO A 221 -4.17 -2.28 10.69
C PRO A 221 -3.74 -3.68 10.25
N LYS A 222 -3.66 -4.64 11.18
CA LYS A 222 -3.34 -6.03 10.86
C LYS A 222 -4.46 -6.70 10.05
N GLU A 223 -5.73 -6.50 10.41
CA GLU A 223 -6.88 -7.05 9.66
C GLU A 223 -6.89 -6.54 8.21
N ILE A 224 -6.56 -5.25 8.01
CA ILE A 224 -6.45 -4.67 6.66
C ILE A 224 -5.29 -5.32 5.89
N ALA A 225 -4.13 -5.52 6.53
CA ALA A 225 -2.99 -6.17 5.90
C ALA A 225 -3.31 -7.61 5.48
N GLU A 226 -4.01 -8.38 6.30
CA GLU A 226 -4.45 -9.75 6.00
C GLU A 226 -5.36 -9.81 4.76
N ILE A 227 -6.34 -8.90 4.65
CA ILE A 227 -7.22 -8.81 3.47
C ILE A 227 -6.43 -8.44 2.23
N ILE A 228 -5.51 -7.48 2.32
CA ILE A 228 -4.64 -7.08 1.21
C ILE A 228 -3.82 -8.28 0.74
N LEU A 229 -3.16 -9.01 1.66
CA LEU A 229 -2.37 -10.17 1.32
C LEU A 229 -3.20 -11.29 0.69
N THR A 230 -4.39 -11.55 1.21
CA THR A 230 -5.32 -12.53 0.63
C THR A 230 -5.66 -12.15 -0.82
N SER A 231 -5.98 -10.88 -1.05
CA SER A 231 -6.35 -10.41 -2.39
C SER A 231 -5.21 -10.48 -3.40
N ILE A 232 -3.98 -10.09 -3.02
CA ILE A 232 -2.84 -10.12 -3.94
C ILE A 232 -2.33 -11.54 -4.22
N LYS A 233 -2.66 -12.52 -3.38
CA LYS A 233 -2.40 -13.95 -3.60
C LYS A 233 -3.34 -14.59 -4.64
N LEU A 234 -4.46 -13.98 -4.96
CA LEU A 234 -5.33 -14.47 -6.03
C LEU A 234 -4.60 -14.36 -7.37
N ASP A 235 -4.46 -15.45 -8.08
CA ASP A 235 -3.64 -15.50 -9.32
C ASP A 235 -4.30 -16.24 -10.48
N LYS A 236 -5.55 -16.66 -10.32
CA LYS A 236 -6.34 -17.29 -11.38
C LYS A 236 -7.34 -16.28 -11.97
N GLU A 237 -8.56 -16.69 -12.23
CA GLU A 237 -9.57 -15.89 -12.94
C GLU A 237 -10.16 -14.75 -12.11
N MET A 238 -10.13 -14.86 -10.76
CA MET A 238 -10.78 -13.90 -9.88
C MET A 238 -9.87 -12.74 -9.51
N ILE A 239 -10.41 -11.52 -9.54
CA ILE A 239 -9.83 -10.32 -8.97
C ILE A 239 -10.90 -9.51 -8.24
N THR A 240 -10.52 -8.89 -7.14
CA THR A 240 -11.31 -7.89 -6.41
C THR A 240 -10.60 -6.55 -6.48
N PRO A 241 -10.73 -5.80 -7.58
CA PRO A 241 -9.88 -4.62 -7.84
C PRO A 241 -10.15 -3.45 -6.89
N GLU A 242 -11.31 -3.45 -6.26
CA GLU A 242 -11.76 -2.39 -5.36
C GLU A 242 -12.42 -3.02 -4.13
N ILE A 243 -11.91 -2.66 -2.94
CA ILE A 243 -12.41 -3.18 -1.67
C ILE A 243 -12.61 -2.03 -0.70
N ARG A 244 -13.86 -1.78 -0.33
CA ARG A 244 -14.23 -0.87 0.75
C ARG A 244 -14.26 -1.66 2.06
N LEU A 245 -13.61 -1.13 3.10
CA LEU A 245 -13.51 -1.75 4.41
C LEU A 245 -14.10 -0.81 5.45
N ASP A 246 -15.32 -1.05 5.85
CA ASP A 246 -16.02 -0.22 6.83
C ASP A 246 -15.84 -0.77 8.24
N ARG A 247 -15.96 0.12 9.23
CA ARG A 247 -16.01 -0.27 10.63
C ARG A 247 -17.35 -0.93 10.93
N VAL A 248 -17.31 -1.93 11.76
CA VAL A 248 -18.53 -2.35 12.46
C VAL A 248 -18.79 -1.31 13.55
N ASP A 249 -19.78 -0.45 13.35
CA ASP A 249 -20.24 0.46 14.39
C ASP A 249 -20.86 -0.41 15.52
N ARG A 250 -20.06 -0.62 16.54
CA ARG A 250 -20.58 -1.21 17.77
C ARG A 250 -21.32 -0.11 18.51
N ILE A 251 -22.63 -0.17 18.41
CA ILE A 251 -23.57 0.62 19.21
C ILE A 251 -23.30 0.37 20.70
#